data_4c788999b218562ed97c16156faccfe8
#
_entry.id   4c788999b218562ed97c16156faccfe8
#
_cell.length_a   1.000
_cell.length_b   1.000
_cell.length_c   1.000
_cell.angle_alpha   90.00
_cell.angle_beta   90.00
_cell.angle_gamma   90.00
#
_symmetry.space_group_name_H-M   'P 1'
#
loop_
_entity.id
_entity.type
_entity.pdbx_description
1 polymer ?
#
loop_
_entity_poly.entity_id
_entity_poly.type
_entity_poly.pdbx_seq_one_letter_code
_entity_poly.pdbx_strand_id
1 'polypeptide(L)'
;MKVNAAYQKVAILNKEGYVSRAVTYSKIDGDEVLELAAQNSGINQAQLSAGMYAIRQSFINFLMNGHSVELPGVGIFRVGVNAKMVDDAAKVSVDQIYRRKIHFLPSTALKDKLIRISFSTDPAEMASTEEPETPAPQDPEDEEIF
;
A
#
# COMPACT_ATOMS: atom_id res chain seq x y z
N MET A 1 18.73 -6.82 -6.33
CA MET A 1 18.38 -5.59 -5.58
C MET A 1 18.26 -5.98 -4.11
N LYS A 2 18.97 -5.29 -3.23
CA LYS A 2 18.95 -5.57 -1.79
C LYS A 2 18.21 -4.46 -1.07
N VAL A 3 17.37 -4.83 -0.11
CA VAL A 3 16.66 -3.92 0.76
C VAL A 3 17.08 -4.22 2.20
N ASN A 4 17.37 -3.21 2.99
CA ASN A 4 17.71 -3.41 4.39
C ASN A 4 16.45 -3.77 5.19
N ALA A 5 16.59 -4.70 6.12
CA ALA A 5 15.55 -5.05 7.06
C ALA A 5 16.02 -4.69 8.47
N ALA A 6 15.17 -3.98 9.18
CA ALA A 6 15.33 -3.72 10.61
C ALA A 6 14.37 -4.60 11.41
N TYR A 7 14.68 -4.84 12.67
CA TYR A 7 13.74 -5.50 13.56
C TYR A 7 13.08 -4.50 14.51
N GLN A 8 11.82 -4.74 14.80
CA GLN A 8 11.04 -3.96 15.73
C GLN A 8 10.60 -4.84 16.90
N LYS A 9 10.72 -4.34 18.12
CA LYS A 9 10.15 -5.00 19.30
C LYS A 9 8.63 -4.86 19.25
N VAL A 10 7.93 -5.95 19.35
CA VAL A 10 6.45 -5.99 19.33
C VAL A 10 5.97 -6.76 20.55
N ALA A 11 5.00 -6.21 21.26
CA ALA A 11 4.31 -6.89 22.36
C ALA A 11 2.89 -7.27 21.86
N ILE A 12 2.64 -8.57 21.74
CA ILE A 12 1.33 -9.10 21.37
C ILE A 12 0.88 -10.06 22.47
N LEU A 13 -0.29 -9.85 23.03
CA LEU A 13 -0.92 -10.73 24.03
C LEU A 13 0.02 -11.18 25.15
N ASN A 14 0.68 -10.21 25.81
CA ASN A 14 1.64 -10.45 26.91
C ASN A 14 2.92 -11.22 26.53
N LYS A 15 3.25 -11.34 25.24
CA LYS A 15 4.54 -11.86 24.77
C LYS A 15 5.31 -10.74 24.10
N GLU A 16 6.54 -10.51 24.55
CA GLU A 16 7.47 -9.63 23.85
C GLU A 16 8.26 -10.44 22.82
N GLY A 17 8.40 -9.90 21.61
CA GLY A 17 9.15 -10.52 20.53
C GLY A 17 9.72 -9.48 19.57
N TYR A 18 10.49 -9.94 18.60
CA TYR A 18 11.07 -9.08 17.57
C TYR A 18 10.56 -9.52 16.20
N VAL A 19 10.15 -8.56 15.37
CA VAL A 19 9.67 -8.78 14.01
C VAL A 19 10.56 -8.01 13.05
N SER A 20 10.98 -8.67 11.96
CA SER A 20 11.73 -8.01 10.89
C SER A 20 10.79 -7.17 10.03
N ARG A 21 11.17 -5.93 9.77
CA ARG A 21 10.46 -5.03 8.87
C ARG A 21 11.41 -4.48 7.82
N ALA A 22 10.90 -4.31 6.59
CA ALA A 22 11.65 -3.64 5.54
C ALA A 22 11.86 -2.16 5.91
N VAL A 23 13.09 -1.67 5.72
CA VAL A 23 13.40 -0.25 5.92
C VAL A 23 12.92 0.53 4.71
N THR A 24 12.11 1.57 4.94
CA THR A 24 11.72 2.52 3.90
C THR A 24 12.72 3.67 3.92
N TYR A 25 13.49 3.84 2.83
CA TYR A 25 14.55 4.85 2.77
C TYR A 25 13.99 6.26 2.62
N SER A 26 13.21 6.49 1.55
CA SER A 26 12.64 7.80 1.26
C SER A 26 11.34 7.67 0.49
N LYS A 27 10.55 8.72 0.51
CA LYS A 27 9.39 8.86 -0.37
C LYS A 27 9.86 9.50 -1.67
N ILE A 28 9.72 8.77 -2.78
CA ILE A 28 9.90 9.31 -4.12
C ILE A 28 8.58 9.98 -4.52
N ASP A 29 8.62 11.21 -4.99
CA ASP A 29 7.42 11.91 -5.42
C ASP A 29 7.06 11.60 -6.89
N GLY A 30 5.89 12.08 -7.32
CA GLY A 30 5.40 11.80 -8.67
C GLY A 30 6.21 12.48 -9.77
N ASP A 31 6.78 13.63 -9.50
CA ASP A 31 7.58 14.39 -10.47
C ASP A 31 8.92 13.69 -10.73
N GLU A 32 9.55 13.19 -9.70
CA GLU A 32 10.78 12.37 -9.80
C GLU A 32 10.55 11.08 -10.59
N VAL A 33 9.39 10.42 -10.37
CA VAL A 33 9.00 9.25 -11.16
C VAL A 33 8.80 9.60 -12.63
N LEU A 34 8.16 10.74 -12.94
CA LEU A 34 7.94 11.20 -14.30
C LEU A 34 9.23 11.61 -14.99
N GLU A 35 10.17 12.23 -14.28
CA GLU A 35 11.48 12.57 -14.82
C GLU A 35 12.26 11.31 -15.23
N LEU A 36 12.33 10.31 -14.34
CA LEU A 36 12.97 9.04 -14.65
C LEU A 36 12.29 8.31 -15.81
N ALA A 37 10.96 8.35 -15.89
CA ALA A 37 10.21 7.77 -16.98
C ALA A 37 10.49 8.48 -18.31
N ALA A 38 10.62 9.81 -18.31
CA ALA A 38 10.99 10.59 -19.49
C ALA A 38 12.39 10.21 -19.99
N GLN A 39 13.37 10.12 -19.09
CA GLN A 39 14.73 9.71 -19.41
C GLN A 39 14.78 8.30 -20.05
N ASN A 40 14.01 7.36 -19.50
CA ASN A 40 14.01 5.96 -19.96
C ASN A 40 13.23 5.75 -21.27
N SER A 41 12.18 6.54 -21.53
CA SER A 41 11.32 6.38 -22.70
C SER A 41 11.67 7.30 -23.87
N GLY A 42 12.43 8.37 -23.63
CA GLY A 42 12.66 9.45 -24.58
C GLY A 42 11.44 10.33 -24.87
N ILE A 43 10.34 10.15 -24.11
CA ILE A 43 9.14 10.98 -24.21
C ILE A 43 9.33 12.23 -23.36
N ASN A 44 8.88 13.38 -23.87
CA ASN A 44 8.94 14.63 -23.13
C ASN A 44 8.15 14.55 -21.82
N GLN A 45 8.75 15.04 -20.73
CA GLN A 45 8.14 15.01 -19.40
C GLN A 45 6.76 15.69 -19.34
N ALA A 46 6.56 16.77 -20.09
CA ALA A 46 5.25 17.44 -20.12
C ALA A 46 4.16 16.56 -20.76
N GLN A 47 4.49 15.77 -21.79
CA GLN A 47 3.58 14.83 -22.39
C GLN A 47 3.26 13.66 -21.46
N LEU A 48 4.27 13.14 -20.73
CA LEU A 48 4.06 12.11 -19.72
C LEU A 48 3.18 12.61 -18.58
N SER A 49 3.39 13.85 -18.11
CA SER A 49 2.57 14.47 -17.07
C SER A 49 1.11 14.61 -17.51
N ALA A 50 0.88 15.05 -18.74
CA ALA A 50 -0.47 15.16 -19.30
C ALA A 50 -1.15 13.78 -19.42
N GLY A 51 -0.43 12.76 -19.88
CA GLY A 51 -0.91 11.38 -19.96
C GLY A 51 -1.25 10.81 -18.57
N MET A 52 -0.37 11.01 -17.60
CA MET A 52 -0.59 10.57 -16.21
C MET A 52 -1.81 11.27 -15.59
N TYR A 53 -1.98 12.57 -15.86
CA TYR A 53 -3.15 13.31 -15.41
C TYR A 53 -4.46 12.71 -15.98
N ALA A 54 -4.50 12.42 -17.28
CA ALA A 54 -5.67 11.81 -17.93
C ALA A 54 -5.98 10.42 -17.37
N ILE A 55 -4.95 9.58 -17.17
CA ILE A 55 -5.09 8.25 -16.56
C ILE A 55 -5.63 8.38 -15.13
N ARG A 56 -5.07 9.30 -14.33
CA ARG A 56 -5.53 9.54 -12.96
C ARG A 56 -7.00 9.95 -12.90
N GLN A 57 -7.44 10.85 -13.78
CA GLN A 57 -8.84 11.28 -13.82
C GLN A 57 -9.78 10.14 -14.15
N SER A 58 -9.45 9.35 -15.18
CA SER A 58 -10.24 8.19 -15.57
C SER A 58 -10.27 7.14 -14.46
N PHE A 59 -9.13 6.87 -13.84
CA PHE A 59 -8.98 5.93 -12.74
C PHE A 59 -9.89 6.30 -11.55
N ILE A 60 -9.82 7.55 -11.11
CA ILE A 60 -10.65 8.06 -10.00
C ILE A 60 -12.12 7.97 -10.35
N ASN A 61 -12.49 8.39 -11.58
CA ASN A 61 -13.88 8.36 -12.02
C ASN A 61 -14.47 6.94 -11.97
N PHE A 62 -13.76 5.94 -12.50
CA PHE A 62 -14.24 4.56 -12.45
C PHE A 62 -14.33 4.02 -11.03
N LEU A 63 -13.36 4.31 -10.16
CA LEU A 63 -13.42 3.90 -8.76
C LEU A 63 -14.60 4.54 -8.02
N MET A 64 -14.87 5.83 -8.25
CA MET A 64 -16.00 6.54 -7.63
C MET A 64 -17.36 6.01 -8.10
N ASN A 65 -17.42 5.42 -9.30
CA ASN A 65 -18.60 4.75 -9.82
C ASN A 65 -18.72 3.27 -9.38
N GLY A 66 -17.84 2.83 -8.46
CA GLY A 66 -17.91 1.48 -7.88
C GLY A 66 -17.27 0.38 -8.72
N HIS A 67 -16.54 0.73 -9.78
CA HIS A 67 -15.81 -0.25 -10.59
C HIS A 67 -14.47 -0.62 -9.97
N SER A 68 -14.04 -1.86 -10.20
CA SER A 68 -12.64 -2.23 -10.01
C SER A 68 -11.83 -1.78 -11.22
N VAL A 69 -10.64 -1.22 -10.98
CA VAL A 69 -9.78 -0.69 -12.04
C VAL A 69 -8.46 -1.40 -12.04
N GLU A 70 -8.08 -1.96 -13.17
CA GLU A 70 -6.78 -2.57 -13.38
C GLU A 70 -5.80 -1.55 -13.97
N LEU A 71 -4.63 -1.43 -13.34
CA LEU A 71 -3.46 -0.79 -13.93
C LEU A 71 -2.52 -1.89 -14.45
N PRO A 72 -2.30 -1.97 -15.77
CA PRO A 72 -1.51 -3.03 -16.39
C PRO A 72 -0.12 -3.14 -15.76
N GLY A 73 0.26 -4.36 -15.37
CA GLY A 73 1.57 -4.65 -14.76
C GLY A 73 1.69 -4.26 -13.28
N VAL A 74 0.76 -3.49 -12.74
CA VAL A 74 0.74 -3.05 -11.35
C VAL A 74 -0.25 -3.90 -10.53
N GLY A 75 -1.53 -3.86 -10.86
CA GLY A 75 -2.55 -4.62 -10.15
C GLY A 75 -3.93 -4.01 -10.25
N ILE A 76 -4.84 -4.53 -9.45
CA ILE A 76 -6.26 -4.18 -9.45
C ILE A 76 -6.57 -3.39 -8.18
N PHE A 77 -7.30 -2.31 -8.35
CA PHE A 77 -7.80 -1.46 -7.27
C PHE A 77 -9.32 -1.56 -7.22
N ARG A 78 -9.87 -1.66 -6.02
CA ARG A 78 -11.32 -1.66 -5.79
C ARG A 78 -11.66 -0.91 -4.51
N VAL A 79 -12.83 -0.31 -4.48
CA VAL A 79 -13.38 0.31 -3.26
C VAL A 79 -13.93 -0.79 -2.36
N GLY A 80 -13.62 -0.71 -1.08
CA GLY A 80 -14.18 -1.56 -0.04
C GLY A 80 -14.70 -0.72 1.11
N VAL A 81 -15.54 -1.33 1.93
CA VAL A 81 -16.12 -0.70 3.11
C VAL A 81 -16.00 -1.63 4.30
N ASN A 82 -15.82 -1.05 5.49
CA ASN A 82 -16.05 -1.74 6.74
C ASN A 82 -17.38 -1.28 7.31
N ALA A 83 -18.22 -2.22 7.67
CA ALA A 83 -19.53 -1.94 8.25
C ALA A 83 -19.72 -2.74 9.54
N LYS A 84 -20.57 -2.23 10.45
CA LYS A 84 -20.97 -2.96 11.65
C LYS A 84 -21.85 -4.14 11.27
N MET A 85 -21.59 -5.29 11.88
CA MET A 85 -22.45 -6.48 11.73
C MET A 85 -23.77 -6.29 12.45
N VAL A 86 -24.85 -6.80 11.87
CA VAL A 86 -26.19 -6.81 12.44
C VAL A 86 -26.78 -8.20 12.37
N ASP A 87 -27.62 -8.54 13.33
CA ASP A 87 -28.19 -9.88 13.49
C ASP A 87 -29.33 -10.20 12.49
N ASP A 88 -29.84 -9.19 11.80
CA ASP A 88 -30.98 -9.33 10.89
C ASP A 88 -30.70 -8.62 9.57
N ALA A 89 -30.86 -9.33 8.46
CA ALA A 89 -30.69 -8.79 7.12
C ALA A 89 -31.58 -7.56 6.82
N ALA A 90 -32.77 -7.51 7.43
CA ALA A 90 -33.66 -6.37 7.29
C ALA A 90 -33.14 -5.07 7.96
N LYS A 91 -32.16 -5.20 8.86
CA LYS A 91 -31.53 -4.06 9.56
C LYS A 91 -30.27 -3.54 8.88
N VAL A 92 -29.85 -4.16 7.77
CA VAL A 92 -28.68 -3.70 7.02
C VAL A 92 -28.95 -2.32 6.43
N SER A 93 -28.13 -1.35 6.79
CA SER A 93 -28.22 0.05 6.34
C SER A 93 -26.87 0.61 5.98
N VAL A 94 -26.86 1.60 5.10
CA VAL A 94 -25.66 2.36 4.71
C VAL A 94 -25.02 3.09 5.89
N ASP A 95 -25.84 3.42 6.91
CA ASP A 95 -25.38 4.13 8.12
C ASP A 95 -24.44 3.30 8.99
N GLN A 96 -24.37 2.00 8.74
CA GLN A 96 -23.47 1.09 9.43
C GLN A 96 -22.04 1.14 8.87
N ILE A 97 -21.85 1.77 7.70
CA ILE A 97 -20.53 1.92 7.10
C ILE A 97 -19.75 2.99 7.86
N TYR A 98 -18.77 2.57 8.64
CA TYR A 98 -17.92 3.48 9.42
C TYR A 98 -16.58 3.79 8.75
N ARG A 99 -16.12 2.99 7.78
CA ARG A 99 -14.84 3.20 7.07
C ARG A 99 -14.94 2.83 5.61
N ARG A 100 -14.35 3.66 4.76
CA ARG A 100 -14.14 3.39 3.33
C ARG A 100 -12.66 3.19 3.08
N LYS A 101 -12.30 2.20 2.28
CA LYS A 101 -10.91 1.86 1.99
C LYS A 101 -10.72 1.47 0.52
N ILE A 102 -9.49 1.51 0.04
CA ILE A 102 -9.13 0.99 -1.26
C ILE A 102 -8.36 -0.30 -1.03
N HIS A 103 -8.85 -1.38 -1.62
CA HIS A 103 -8.13 -2.64 -1.69
C HIS A 103 -7.26 -2.64 -2.93
N PHE A 104 -6.01 -3.01 -2.75
CA PHE A 104 -5.04 -3.19 -3.82
C PHE A 104 -4.65 -4.66 -3.92
N LEU A 105 -4.84 -5.24 -5.12
CA LEU A 105 -4.42 -6.59 -5.46
C LEU A 105 -3.25 -6.49 -6.44
N PRO A 106 -2.01 -6.79 -6.01
CA PRO A 106 -0.86 -6.71 -6.90
C PRO A 106 -0.94 -7.75 -8.03
N SER A 107 -0.50 -7.37 -9.23
CA SER A 107 -0.40 -8.28 -10.37
C SER A 107 0.62 -9.38 -10.13
N THR A 108 0.49 -10.51 -10.84
CA THR A 108 1.48 -11.61 -10.79
C THR A 108 2.87 -11.10 -11.17
N ALA A 109 2.96 -10.27 -12.20
CA ALA A 109 4.22 -9.68 -12.64
C ALA A 109 4.90 -8.84 -11.54
N LEU A 110 4.12 -8.10 -10.75
CA LEU A 110 4.66 -7.34 -9.61
C LEU A 110 5.08 -8.28 -8.48
N LYS A 111 4.28 -9.29 -8.16
CA LYS A 111 4.61 -10.30 -7.13
C LYS A 111 5.92 -11.03 -7.46
N ASP A 112 6.09 -11.48 -8.70
CA ASP A 112 7.30 -12.18 -9.15
C ASP A 112 8.57 -11.32 -9.03
N LYS A 113 8.43 -10.00 -9.25
CA LYS A 113 9.53 -9.06 -9.03
C LYS A 113 9.84 -8.86 -7.56
N LEU A 114 8.81 -8.79 -6.71
CA LEU A 114 8.98 -8.64 -5.25
C LEU A 114 9.69 -9.84 -4.63
N ILE A 115 9.41 -11.07 -5.07
CA ILE A 115 10.06 -12.30 -4.58
C ILE A 115 11.58 -12.27 -4.85
N ARG A 116 12.03 -11.55 -5.87
CA ARG A 116 13.46 -11.43 -6.22
C ARG A 116 14.22 -10.39 -5.39
N ILE A 117 13.53 -9.65 -4.52
CA ILE A 117 14.19 -8.71 -3.61
C ILE A 117 14.84 -9.52 -2.49
N SER A 118 16.13 -9.36 -2.32
CA SER A 118 16.85 -9.92 -1.17
C SER A 118 16.88 -8.90 -0.03
N PHE A 119 16.70 -9.38 1.18
CA PHE A 119 16.81 -8.58 2.39
C PHE A 119 18.16 -8.82 3.06
N SER A 120 18.78 -7.77 3.58
CA SER A 120 19.96 -7.86 4.45
C SER A 120 19.68 -7.15 5.76
N THR A 121 20.12 -7.74 6.85
CA THR A 121 20.13 -7.11 8.17
C THR A 121 21.53 -6.59 8.41
N ASP A 122 21.69 -5.27 8.51
CA ASP A 122 22.95 -4.66 8.88
C ASP A 122 22.92 -4.29 10.36
N PRO A 123 23.79 -4.90 11.20
CA PRO A 123 23.77 -4.62 12.64
C PRO A 123 24.09 -3.17 13.02
N ALA A 124 24.74 -2.42 12.12
CA ALA A 124 25.14 -1.05 12.37
C ALA A 124 23.99 -0.02 12.23
N GLU A 125 22.98 -0.31 11.39
CA GLU A 125 21.80 0.55 11.23
C GLU A 125 20.76 0.34 12.34
N MET A 126 20.90 -0.71 13.14
CA MET A 126 19.97 -1.05 14.22
C MET A 126 20.03 -0.10 15.41
N ALA A 127 21.12 0.66 15.56
CA ALA A 127 21.35 1.52 16.72
C ALA A 127 20.82 2.94 16.57
N SER A 128 20.33 3.34 15.40
CA SER A 128 19.96 4.73 15.09
C SER A 128 18.47 4.98 14.82
N THR A 129 17.63 3.97 14.98
CA THR A 129 16.19 4.18 14.84
C THR A 129 15.61 4.57 16.20
N GLU A 130 15.59 5.87 16.48
CA GLU A 130 14.72 6.47 17.50
C GLU A 130 13.29 5.97 17.28
N GLU A 131 12.59 5.70 18.37
CA GLU A 131 11.25 5.13 18.39
C GLU A 131 10.33 5.85 17.40
N PRO A 132 9.78 5.18 16.36
CA PRO A 132 8.68 5.76 15.61
C PRO A 132 7.48 5.83 16.55
N GLU A 133 6.89 7.03 16.64
CA GLU A 133 5.65 7.27 17.36
C GLU A 133 4.66 6.13 17.08
N THR A 134 4.18 5.53 18.15
CA THR A 134 3.20 4.45 18.16
C THR A 134 2.01 4.83 17.29
N PRO A 135 1.76 4.19 16.13
CA PRO A 135 0.49 4.37 15.47
C PRO A 135 -0.59 3.87 16.42
N ALA A 136 -1.66 4.67 16.55
CA ALA A 136 -2.80 4.34 17.38
C ALA A 136 -3.25 2.88 17.15
N PRO A 137 -3.74 2.18 18.20
CA PRO A 137 -4.07 0.77 18.13
C PRO A 137 -4.99 0.52 16.94
N GLN A 138 -4.49 -0.23 15.96
CA GLN A 138 -5.31 -0.78 14.91
C GLN A 138 -6.18 -1.84 15.58
N ASP A 139 -7.50 -1.72 15.41
CA ASP A 139 -8.45 -2.71 15.88
C ASP A 139 -8.02 -4.10 15.43
N PRO A 140 -8.07 -5.10 16.30
CA PRO A 140 -7.63 -6.48 16.03
C PRO A 140 -8.48 -7.21 14.98
N GLU A 141 -9.42 -6.53 14.32
CA GLU A 141 -10.31 -7.10 13.30
C GLU A 141 -9.80 -6.97 11.86
N ASP A 142 -8.58 -6.41 11.62
CA ASP A 142 -8.00 -6.29 10.28
C ASP A 142 -7.22 -7.55 9.82
N GLU A 143 -7.16 -8.61 10.61
CA GLU A 143 -6.68 -9.91 10.18
C GLU A 143 -7.86 -10.82 9.81
N GLU A 144 -7.82 -11.27 8.58
CA GLU A 144 -8.68 -12.24 7.89
C GLU A 144 -9.95 -11.69 7.25
N ILE A 145 -9.92 -11.63 5.91
CA ILE A 145 -10.63 -12.63 5.08
C ILE A 145 -10.10 -12.49 3.64
N PHE A 146 -9.43 -13.54 3.20
CA PHE A 146 -9.23 -13.79 1.77
C PHE A 146 -10.52 -14.30 1.15
#